data_f3cb2367ef398f87cb213c1a84717328
#
_entry.id   f3cb2367ef398f87cb213c1a84717328
#
_cell.length_a   1.000
_cell.length_b   1.000
_cell.length_c   1.000
_cell.angle_alpha   90.00
_cell.angle_beta   90.00
_cell.angle_gamma   90.00
#
_symmetry.space_group_name_H-M   'P 1'
#
loop_
_entity.id
_entity.type
_entity.pdbx_description
1 polymer ?
#
loop_
_entity_poly.entity_id
_entity_poly.type
_entity_poly.pdbx_seq_one_letter_code
_entity_poly.pdbx_strand_id
1 'polypeptide(L)'
;MTPTSSAIPLATIGYESAPQARVIDTLKAAGVEVLIDVRAVAASRRAGFSKGLLSSSLEDAGIRYVHLRELGTPKEGRMAARRGKTAEMREIYEAHLAEPAAQLQLAQAIEIAKEKKTALLCYEADHRGCHRSIVVEHMLQAADFAVENLEPSTL
;
A
#
# COMPACT_ATOMS: atom_id res chain seq x y z
N MET A 1 -16.24 -25.81 19.50
CA MET A 1 -15.23 -24.83 19.57
C MET A 1 -15.19 -23.95 18.34
N THR A 2 -14.84 -22.78 18.54
CA THR A 2 -14.82 -21.82 17.46
C THR A 2 -13.53 -21.91 16.68
N PRO A 3 -13.62 -22.10 15.38
CA PRO A 3 -12.43 -21.99 14.60
C PRO A 3 -11.90 -20.58 14.72
N THR A 4 -10.71 -20.48 15.19
CA THR A 4 -10.05 -19.18 15.16
C THR A 4 -9.84 -18.82 13.72
N SER A 5 -10.16 -17.60 13.39
CA SER A 5 -9.85 -17.11 12.08
C SER A 5 -8.35 -17.23 11.87
N SER A 6 -7.95 -17.90 10.80
CA SER A 6 -6.55 -17.95 10.41
C SER A 6 -6.20 -16.77 9.51
N ALA A 7 -7.11 -15.80 9.39
CA ALA A 7 -6.89 -14.65 8.53
C ALA A 7 -5.70 -13.82 9.02
N ILE A 8 -4.87 -13.45 8.08
CA ILE A 8 -3.65 -12.68 8.32
C ILE A 8 -3.99 -11.19 8.25
N PRO A 9 -3.68 -10.40 9.29
CA PRO A 9 -3.95 -8.96 9.23
C PRO A 9 -3.19 -8.30 8.09
N LEU A 10 -3.87 -7.45 7.32
CA LEU A 10 -3.26 -6.65 6.27
C LEU A 10 -3.91 -5.28 6.29
N ALA A 11 -3.13 -4.24 6.45
CA ALA A 11 -3.64 -2.87 6.45
C ALA A 11 -3.31 -2.16 5.14
N THR A 12 -4.08 -1.13 4.83
CA THR A 12 -3.75 -0.18 3.76
C THR A 12 -3.87 1.23 4.31
N ILE A 13 -3.15 2.17 3.73
CA ILE A 13 -3.19 3.57 4.15
C ILE A 13 -2.88 4.49 2.98
N GLY A 14 -3.58 5.63 2.90
CA GLY A 14 -3.28 6.69 1.95
C GLY A 14 -2.93 7.96 2.71
N TYR A 15 -2.06 8.78 2.14
CA TYR A 15 -1.58 9.97 2.86
C TYR A 15 -2.09 11.29 2.27
N GLU A 16 -3.05 11.24 1.37
CA GLU A 16 -3.52 12.39 0.59
C GLU A 16 -3.81 13.63 1.44
N SER A 17 -4.43 13.46 2.59
CA SER A 17 -4.89 14.59 3.41
C SER A 17 -4.25 14.64 4.78
N ALA A 18 -3.21 13.83 5.04
CA ALA A 18 -2.64 13.71 6.37
C ALA A 18 -1.16 14.06 6.39
N PRO A 19 -0.68 14.74 7.45
CA PRO A 19 0.76 14.93 7.61
C PRO A 19 1.45 13.64 7.98
N GLN A 20 2.76 13.56 7.73
CA GLN A 20 3.56 12.36 7.96
C GLN A 20 3.40 11.84 9.41
N ALA A 21 3.43 12.72 10.39
CA ALA A 21 3.34 12.30 11.80
C ALA A 21 2.04 11.56 12.08
N ARG A 22 0.92 11.98 11.48
CA ARG A 22 -0.37 11.32 11.68
C ARG A 22 -0.42 9.96 11.00
N VAL A 23 0.19 9.85 9.83
CA VAL A 23 0.30 8.57 9.14
C VAL A 23 1.09 7.58 10.00
N ILE A 24 2.23 8.00 10.52
CA ILE A 24 3.07 7.16 11.36
C ILE A 24 2.36 6.78 12.66
N ASP A 25 1.69 7.73 13.31
CA ASP A 25 0.92 7.45 14.53
C ASP A 25 -0.17 6.42 14.27
N THR A 26 -0.87 6.54 13.14
CA THR A 26 -1.92 5.60 12.75
C THR A 26 -1.34 4.19 12.54
N LEU A 27 -0.21 4.09 11.87
CA LEU A 27 0.47 2.81 11.65
C LEU A 27 0.91 2.17 12.96
N LYS A 28 1.48 2.96 13.86
CA LYS A 28 1.91 2.47 15.18
C LYS A 28 0.72 1.98 16.00
N ALA A 29 -0.35 2.76 16.03
CA ALA A 29 -1.56 2.39 16.79
C ALA A 29 -2.17 1.09 16.25
N ALA A 30 -2.04 0.82 14.95
CA ALA A 30 -2.52 -0.41 14.34
C ALA A 30 -1.55 -1.58 14.51
N GLY A 31 -0.38 -1.36 15.11
CA GLY A 31 0.60 -2.42 15.32
C GLY A 31 1.37 -2.82 14.07
N VAL A 32 1.42 -1.94 13.06
CA VAL A 32 2.11 -2.22 11.80
C VAL A 32 3.63 -2.32 12.04
N GLU A 33 4.23 -3.36 11.53
CA GLU A 33 5.67 -3.61 11.64
C GLU A 33 6.41 -3.31 10.35
N VAL A 34 5.74 -3.44 9.20
CA VAL A 34 6.33 -3.20 7.88
C VAL A 34 5.38 -2.37 7.04
N LEU A 35 5.90 -1.32 6.42
CA LEU A 35 5.17 -0.54 5.43
C LEU A 35 5.71 -0.88 4.05
N ILE A 36 4.85 -1.38 3.17
CA ILE A 36 5.18 -1.61 1.77
C ILE A 36 4.65 -0.42 0.97
N ASP A 37 5.57 0.33 0.39
CA ASP A 37 5.24 1.47 -0.46
C ASP A 37 4.99 0.94 -1.88
N VAL A 38 3.72 1.02 -2.32
CA VAL A 38 3.32 0.53 -3.64
C VAL A 38 3.19 1.66 -4.65
N ARG A 39 3.84 2.80 -4.40
CA ARG A 39 3.89 3.89 -5.38
C ARG A 39 4.89 3.55 -6.48
N ALA A 40 4.53 3.85 -7.74
CA ALA A 40 5.46 3.71 -8.84
C ALA A 40 6.63 4.67 -8.68
N VAL A 41 6.35 5.89 -8.20
CA VAL A 41 7.34 6.92 -7.94
C VAL A 41 7.25 7.30 -6.47
N ALA A 42 8.33 7.05 -5.72
CA ALA A 42 8.38 7.32 -4.28
C ALA A 42 8.93 8.72 -4.01
N ALA A 43 8.43 9.70 -4.76
CA ALA A 43 8.73 11.12 -4.58
C ALA A 43 7.40 11.85 -4.39
N SER A 44 7.39 12.84 -3.51
CA SER A 44 6.17 13.55 -3.20
C SER A 44 6.47 15.01 -2.90
N ARG A 45 5.53 15.88 -3.30
CA ARG A 45 5.58 17.30 -2.92
C ARG A 45 5.11 17.50 -1.48
N ARG A 46 4.43 16.49 -0.93
CA ARG A 46 4.00 16.53 0.47
C ARG A 46 5.20 16.32 1.38
N ALA A 47 5.36 17.19 2.37
CA ALA A 47 6.50 17.14 3.27
C ALA A 47 6.58 15.79 3.99
N GLY A 48 7.76 15.18 3.95
CA GLY A 48 8.02 13.93 4.67
C GLY A 48 7.63 12.66 3.94
N PHE A 49 7.08 12.74 2.70
CA PHE A 49 6.61 11.55 1.99
C PHE A 49 7.47 11.09 0.84
N SER A 50 8.56 11.77 0.55
CA SER A 50 9.55 11.21 -0.38
C SER A 50 10.29 10.07 0.30
N LYS A 51 10.72 9.09 -0.50
CA LYS A 51 11.27 7.82 -0.04
C LYS A 51 12.27 7.95 1.11
N GLY A 52 13.26 8.82 0.96
CA GLY A 52 14.32 8.94 1.97
C GLY A 52 13.80 9.45 3.31
N LEU A 53 12.98 10.51 3.28
CA LEU A 53 12.42 11.09 4.49
C LEU A 53 11.41 10.15 5.17
N LEU A 54 10.55 9.54 4.37
CA LEU A 54 9.55 8.62 4.90
C LEU A 54 10.21 7.38 5.52
N SER A 55 11.15 6.79 4.79
CA SER A 55 11.90 5.62 5.25
C SER A 55 12.60 5.89 6.59
N SER A 56 13.28 7.03 6.68
CA SER A 56 14.01 7.41 7.89
C SER A 56 13.06 7.59 9.08
N SER A 57 11.94 8.28 8.88
CA SER A 57 10.97 8.51 9.96
C SER A 57 10.28 7.23 10.40
N LEU A 58 10.00 6.32 9.46
CA LEU A 58 9.41 5.02 9.80
C LEU A 58 10.38 4.17 10.61
N GLU A 59 11.65 4.14 10.22
CA GLU A 59 12.66 3.39 10.94
C GLU A 59 12.81 3.91 12.37
N ASP A 60 12.79 5.23 12.55
CA ASP A 60 12.82 5.84 13.88
C ASP A 60 11.62 5.41 14.73
N ALA A 61 10.50 5.09 14.08
CA ALA A 61 9.29 4.63 14.75
C ALA A 61 9.24 3.09 14.91
N GLY A 62 10.30 2.40 14.49
CA GLY A 62 10.36 0.94 14.56
C GLY A 62 9.59 0.22 13.48
N ILE A 63 9.30 0.89 12.37
CA ILE A 63 8.56 0.32 11.23
C ILE A 63 9.51 0.18 10.05
N ARG A 64 9.64 -1.03 9.52
CA ARG A 64 10.48 -1.29 8.36
C ARG A 64 9.81 -0.73 7.10
N TYR A 65 10.58 -0.07 6.23
CA TYR A 65 10.10 0.46 4.97
C TYR A 65 10.61 -0.40 3.81
N VAL A 66 9.69 -0.80 2.92
CA VAL A 66 10.01 -1.56 1.71
C VAL A 66 9.31 -0.90 0.54
N HIS A 67 10.07 -0.51 -0.49
CA HIS A 67 9.49 0.05 -1.71
C HIS A 67 9.43 -1.03 -2.80
N LEU A 68 8.23 -1.40 -3.21
CA LEU A 68 8.00 -2.36 -4.30
C LEU A 68 7.40 -1.60 -5.48
N ARG A 69 8.25 -0.92 -6.23
CA ARG A 69 7.81 0.01 -7.27
C ARG A 69 7.05 -0.65 -8.42
N GLU A 70 7.28 -1.94 -8.68
CA GLU A 70 6.57 -2.65 -9.74
C GLU A 70 5.12 -2.91 -9.37
N LEU A 71 4.74 -2.68 -8.12
CA LEU A 71 3.35 -2.70 -7.70
C LEU A 71 2.68 -1.33 -7.88
N GLY A 72 3.40 -0.34 -8.38
CA GLY A 72 2.85 0.98 -8.68
C GLY A 72 2.18 1.02 -10.04
N THR A 73 1.28 1.98 -10.22
CA THR A 73 0.57 2.14 -11.48
C THR A 73 1.49 2.74 -12.54
N PRO A 74 1.55 2.18 -13.76
CA PRO A 74 2.30 2.79 -14.86
C PRO A 74 1.79 4.20 -15.16
N LYS A 75 2.62 5.00 -15.83
CA LYS A 75 2.31 6.40 -16.12
C LYS A 75 0.95 6.57 -16.79
N GLU A 76 0.65 5.76 -17.79
CA GLU A 76 -0.62 5.83 -18.52
C GLU A 76 -1.81 5.56 -17.61
N GLY A 77 -1.65 4.62 -16.68
CA GLY A 77 -2.68 4.31 -15.70
C GLY A 77 -2.86 5.45 -14.71
N ARG A 78 -1.77 6.09 -14.27
CA ARG A 78 -1.86 7.25 -13.38
C ARG A 78 -2.58 8.40 -14.07
N MET A 79 -2.33 8.62 -15.36
CA MET A 79 -3.01 9.65 -16.14
C MET A 79 -4.50 9.36 -16.27
N ALA A 80 -4.86 8.11 -16.53
CA ALA A 80 -6.26 7.69 -16.61
C ALA A 80 -6.97 7.93 -15.27
N ALA A 81 -6.34 7.58 -14.16
CA ALA A 81 -6.89 7.79 -12.83
C ALA A 81 -7.15 9.28 -12.55
N ARG A 82 -6.20 10.14 -12.94
CA ARG A 82 -6.35 11.60 -12.77
C ARG A 82 -7.52 12.17 -13.55
N ARG A 83 -7.88 11.52 -14.67
CA ARG A 83 -9.02 11.93 -15.51
C ARG A 83 -10.33 11.29 -15.04
N GLY A 84 -10.31 10.57 -13.93
CA GLY A 84 -11.49 9.90 -13.42
C GLY A 84 -11.85 8.63 -14.19
N LYS A 85 -10.96 8.14 -15.04
CA LYS A 85 -11.20 6.95 -15.87
C LYS A 85 -10.74 5.69 -15.13
N THR A 86 -11.45 5.34 -14.07
CA THR A 86 -11.07 4.24 -13.17
C THR A 86 -11.00 2.90 -13.88
N ALA A 87 -11.96 2.62 -14.79
CA ALA A 87 -11.96 1.35 -15.53
C ALA A 87 -10.74 1.24 -16.44
N GLU A 88 -10.35 2.33 -17.11
CA GLU A 88 -9.17 2.36 -17.96
C GLU A 88 -7.90 2.18 -17.14
N MET A 89 -7.81 2.86 -15.99
CA MET A 89 -6.68 2.70 -15.07
C MET A 89 -6.55 1.24 -14.63
N ARG A 90 -7.66 0.62 -14.26
CA ARG A 90 -7.66 -0.77 -13.82
C ARG A 90 -7.17 -1.72 -14.92
N GLU A 91 -7.63 -1.51 -16.15
CA GLU A 91 -7.22 -2.33 -17.29
C GLU A 91 -5.70 -2.23 -17.51
N ILE A 92 -5.16 -1.01 -17.51
CA ILE A 92 -3.74 -0.78 -17.68
C ILE A 92 -2.95 -1.41 -16.53
N TYR A 93 -3.43 -1.25 -15.31
CA TYR A 93 -2.75 -1.77 -14.14
C TYR A 93 -2.76 -3.30 -14.10
N GLU A 94 -3.88 -3.94 -14.44
CA GLU A 94 -3.95 -5.39 -14.47
C GLU A 94 -2.98 -5.98 -15.50
N ALA A 95 -2.84 -5.33 -16.66
CA ALA A 95 -1.88 -5.75 -17.66
C ALA A 95 -0.44 -5.62 -17.13
N HIS A 96 -0.15 -4.56 -16.41
CA HIS A 96 1.16 -4.35 -15.78
C HIS A 96 1.43 -5.42 -14.71
N LEU A 97 0.46 -5.71 -13.87
CA LEU A 97 0.62 -6.72 -12.81
C LEU A 97 0.90 -8.11 -13.37
N ALA A 98 0.46 -8.40 -14.59
CA ALA A 98 0.72 -9.68 -15.24
C ALA A 98 2.18 -9.85 -15.68
N GLU A 99 2.96 -8.77 -15.70
CA GLU A 99 4.36 -8.85 -16.10
C GLU A 99 5.21 -9.53 -15.03
N PRO A 100 6.28 -10.25 -15.44
CA PRO A 100 7.11 -11.02 -14.49
C PRO A 100 7.67 -10.21 -13.32
N ALA A 101 8.14 -8.98 -13.59
CA ALA A 101 8.71 -8.13 -12.53
C ALA A 101 7.67 -7.77 -11.48
N ALA A 102 6.44 -7.46 -11.91
CA ALA A 102 5.35 -7.14 -11.01
C ALA A 102 4.90 -8.39 -10.23
N GLN A 103 4.83 -9.53 -10.89
CA GLN A 103 4.48 -10.79 -10.24
C GLN A 103 5.49 -11.17 -9.17
N LEU A 104 6.78 -10.93 -9.42
CA LEU A 104 7.81 -11.19 -8.43
C LEU A 104 7.60 -10.31 -7.19
N GLN A 105 7.33 -9.02 -7.39
CA GLN A 105 7.13 -8.11 -6.26
C GLN A 105 5.81 -8.38 -5.54
N LEU A 106 4.78 -8.80 -6.25
CA LEU A 106 3.53 -9.24 -5.61
C LEU A 106 3.80 -10.43 -4.68
N ALA A 107 4.57 -11.41 -5.14
CA ALA A 107 4.96 -12.56 -4.32
C ALA A 107 5.76 -12.10 -3.09
N GLN A 108 6.66 -11.15 -3.24
CA GLN A 108 7.42 -10.59 -2.12
C GLN A 108 6.49 -9.93 -1.10
N ALA A 109 5.52 -9.15 -1.57
CA ALA A 109 4.55 -8.51 -0.68
C ALA A 109 3.75 -9.54 0.12
N ILE A 110 3.31 -10.60 -0.53
CA ILE A 110 2.56 -11.68 0.13
C ILE A 110 3.42 -12.35 1.22
N GLU A 111 4.67 -12.66 0.92
CA GLU A 111 5.55 -13.31 1.90
C GLU A 111 5.84 -12.40 3.08
N ILE A 112 6.08 -11.11 2.85
CA ILE A 112 6.30 -10.14 3.93
C ILE A 112 5.06 -10.06 4.81
N ALA A 113 3.88 -9.95 4.19
CA ALA A 113 2.62 -9.80 4.92
C ALA A 113 2.26 -11.04 5.74
N LYS A 114 2.69 -12.22 5.31
CA LYS A 114 2.47 -13.45 6.08
C LYS A 114 3.32 -13.50 7.34
N GLU A 115 4.48 -12.86 7.35
CA GLU A 115 5.42 -12.93 8.46
C GLU A 115 5.25 -11.80 9.47
N LYS A 116 4.90 -10.61 9.01
CA LYS A 116 4.83 -9.40 9.84
C LYS A 116 3.54 -8.64 9.55
N LYS A 117 3.04 -7.92 10.54
CA LYS A 117 1.88 -7.07 10.31
C LYS A 117 2.28 -5.95 9.35
N THR A 118 1.65 -5.93 8.18
CA THR A 118 2.06 -5.11 7.06
C THR A 118 0.95 -4.15 6.65
N ALA A 119 1.33 -2.94 6.22
CA ALA A 119 0.44 -1.99 5.59
C ALA A 119 0.96 -1.65 4.20
N LEU A 120 0.03 -1.47 3.25
CA LEU A 120 0.36 -0.97 1.91
C LEU A 120 0.09 0.52 1.88
N LEU A 121 1.03 1.30 1.33
CA LEU A 121 0.90 2.76 1.25
C LEU A 121 0.79 3.23 -0.19
N CYS A 122 -0.17 4.11 -0.46
CA CYS A 122 -0.18 4.92 -1.68
C CYS A 122 -0.68 6.33 -1.35
N TYR A 123 -0.89 7.17 -2.37
CA TYR A 123 -1.29 8.56 -2.16
C TYR A 123 -2.74 8.71 -1.73
N GLU A 124 -3.67 8.09 -2.47
CA GLU A 124 -5.10 8.36 -2.32
C GLU A 124 -5.65 7.96 -0.96
N ALA A 125 -6.43 8.85 -0.34
CA ALA A 125 -7.10 8.56 0.91
C ALA A 125 -8.19 7.49 0.73
N ASP A 126 -8.93 7.57 -0.37
CA ASP A 126 -9.97 6.58 -0.67
C ASP A 126 -9.38 5.37 -1.38
N HIS A 127 -9.33 4.24 -0.67
CA HIS A 127 -8.75 3.01 -1.21
C HIS A 127 -9.50 2.49 -2.45
N ARG A 128 -10.78 2.83 -2.58
CA ARG A 128 -11.61 2.35 -3.70
C ARG A 128 -11.18 2.93 -5.04
N GLY A 129 -10.61 4.13 -5.04
CA GLY A 129 -10.10 4.77 -6.25
C GLY A 129 -8.61 4.58 -6.45
N CYS A 130 -7.96 3.73 -5.65
CA CYS A 130 -6.51 3.57 -5.65
C CYS A 130 -6.12 2.15 -6.08
N HIS A 131 -4.98 2.06 -6.78
CA HIS A 131 -4.46 0.77 -7.20
C HIS A 131 -4.14 -0.17 -6.02
N ARG A 132 -3.95 0.36 -4.80
CA ARG A 132 -3.68 -0.52 -3.66
C ARG A 132 -4.82 -1.50 -3.38
N SER A 133 -6.06 -1.12 -3.70
CA SER A 133 -7.19 -2.05 -3.56
C SER A 133 -7.09 -3.20 -4.55
N ILE A 134 -6.51 -2.95 -5.73
CA ILE A 134 -6.29 -3.99 -6.74
C ILE A 134 -5.18 -4.94 -6.27
N VAL A 135 -4.11 -4.40 -5.69
CA VAL A 135 -3.06 -5.22 -5.09
C VAL A 135 -3.65 -6.13 -4.00
N VAL A 136 -4.51 -5.58 -3.15
CA VAL A 136 -5.19 -6.34 -2.11
C VAL A 136 -6.02 -7.48 -2.70
N GLU A 137 -6.77 -7.22 -3.79
CA GLU A 137 -7.55 -8.27 -4.46
C GLU A 137 -6.66 -9.42 -4.89
N HIS A 138 -5.50 -9.12 -5.48
CA HIS A 138 -4.55 -10.15 -5.88
C HIS A 138 -3.95 -10.90 -4.70
N MET A 139 -3.66 -10.19 -3.60
CA MET A 139 -3.14 -10.82 -2.40
C MET A 139 -4.17 -11.77 -1.78
N LEU A 140 -5.46 -11.38 -1.80
CA LEU A 140 -6.56 -12.20 -1.29
C LEU A 140 -6.73 -13.50 -2.08
N GLN A 141 -6.31 -13.53 -3.33
CA GLN A 141 -6.33 -14.76 -4.13
C GLN A 141 -5.26 -15.75 -3.68
N ALA A 142 -4.19 -15.25 -3.05
CA ALA A 142 -3.05 -16.07 -2.66
C ALA A 142 -3.11 -16.54 -1.22
N ALA A 143 -3.77 -15.80 -0.33
CA ALA A 143 -3.86 -16.13 1.08
C ALA A 143 -5.08 -15.46 1.72
N ASP A 144 -5.46 -15.95 2.89
CA ASP A 144 -6.62 -15.40 3.61
C ASP A 144 -6.18 -14.22 4.46
N PHE A 145 -6.33 -13.02 3.93
CA PHE A 145 -6.03 -11.78 4.64
C PHE A 145 -7.30 -11.13 5.18
N ALA A 146 -7.20 -10.57 6.39
CA ALA A 146 -8.23 -9.72 6.96
C ALA A 146 -7.77 -8.28 6.74
N VAL A 147 -8.45 -7.56 5.85
CA VAL A 147 -8.02 -6.24 5.37
C VAL A 147 -8.63 -5.12 6.20
N GLU A 148 -7.78 -4.19 6.63
CA GLU A 148 -8.20 -2.98 7.32
C GLU A 148 -7.67 -1.77 6.56
N ASN A 149 -8.56 -0.91 6.07
CA ASN A 149 -8.18 0.32 5.38
C ASN A 149 -8.08 1.44 6.41
N LEU A 150 -6.85 1.76 6.80
CA LEU A 150 -6.59 2.75 7.83
C LEU A 150 -6.83 4.16 7.32
N GLU A 151 -7.39 5.01 8.18
CA GLU A 151 -7.66 6.40 7.86
C GLU A 151 -6.90 7.28 8.87
N PRO A 152 -5.78 7.91 8.45
CA PRO A 152 -5.04 8.76 9.37
C PRO A 152 -5.79 10.05 9.67
N SER A 153 -5.60 10.54 10.88
CA SER A 153 -6.18 11.84 11.26
C SER A 153 -5.59 12.95 10.41
N THR A 154 -6.42 13.90 10.01
CA THR A 154 -6.00 15.09 9.25
C THR A 154 -5.64 16.26 10.16
N LEU A 155 -5.88 16.13 11.44
CA LEU A 155 -5.65 17.21 12.43
C LEU A 155 -4.22 17.21 12.95
#